data_3d29180f113087f795d9beee410543c2
#
_entry.id   3d29180f113087f795d9beee410543c2
#
_cell.length_a   1.000
_cell.length_b   1.000
_cell.length_c   1.000
_cell.angle_alpha   90.00
_cell.angle_beta   90.00
_cell.angle_gamma   90.00
#
_symmetry.space_group_name_H-M   'P 1'
#
loop_
_entity.id
_entity.type
_entity.pdbx_description
1 polymer ?
#
loop_
_entity_poly.entity_id
_entity_poly.type
_entity_poly.pdbx_seq_one_letter_code
_entity_poly.pdbx_strand_id
1 'polypeptide(L)'
;RLGATRIGHGINLLSDEDTLLRMRDSRFLVEINLISNELLEYVPNLDLHPFPIYLRQGVACCLNTDDRGMWDSNFTDEVFVAVQRFNLSWAEIQKTAYNSYEFSFAEESLKRELVDSFKHDLDIFQKQFSGSNWQTVLAEVPAVTYGYGRNALKLKL
;
A
#
# COMPACT_ATOMS: atom_id res chain seq x y z
N ARG A 1 28.03 0.19 5.17
CA ARG A 1 26.60 -0.04 5.36
C ARG A 1 25.97 1.26 5.86
N LEU A 2 24.92 1.76 5.17
CA LEU A 2 24.32 3.06 5.49
C LEU A 2 23.33 3.00 6.66
N GLY A 3 22.92 1.80 7.09
CA GLY A 3 21.97 1.62 8.19
C GLY A 3 20.52 1.93 7.83
N ALA A 4 20.19 2.10 6.55
CA ALA A 4 18.80 2.29 6.10
C ALA A 4 17.97 1.04 6.41
N THR A 5 16.76 1.23 6.93
CA THR A 5 15.80 0.16 7.24
C THR A 5 14.53 0.24 6.39
N ARG A 6 14.35 1.35 5.65
CA ARG A 6 13.26 1.56 4.70
C ARG A 6 13.87 1.87 3.33
N ILE A 7 13.36 1.20 2.30
CA ILE A 7 13.88 1.29 0.93
C ILE A 7 12.74 1.76 0.03
N GLY A 8 12.92 2.94 -0.58
CA GLY A 8 11.95 3.48 -1.54
C GLY A 8 11.94 2.69 -2.84
N HIS A 9 10.77 2.48 -3.42
CA HIS A 9 10.47 1.77 -4.67
C HIS A 9 10.88 0.29 -4.71
N GLY A 10 12.16 -0.04 -4.52
CA GLY A 10 12.67 -1.41 -4.44
C GLY A 10 12.46 -2.25 -5.71
N ILE A 11 12.33 -1.63 -6.90
CA ILE A 11 11.94 -2.30 -8.15
C ILE A 11 12.86 -3.48 -8.52
N ASN A 12 14.14 -3.35 -8.27
CA ASN A 12 15.15 -4.32 -8.72
C ASN A 12 15.51 -5.39 -7.67
N LEU A 13 14.73 -5.51 -6.58
CA LEU A 13 15.04 -6.44 -5.51
C LEU A 13 15.02 -7.93 -5.95
N LEU A 14 14.21 -8.26 -6.99
CA LEU A 14 14.18 -9.60 -7.57
C LEU A 14 15.44 -9.98 -8.37
N SER A 15 16.29 -9.02 -8.70
CA SER A 15 17.53 -9.31 -9.44
C SER A 15 18.61 -9.97 -8.59
N ASP A 16 18.44 -9.99 -7.27
CA ASP A 16 19.38 -10.57 -6.31
C ASP A 16 18.61 -11.31 -5.20
N GLU A 17 18.60 -12.64 -5.31
CA GLU A 17 17.90 -13.52 -4.39
C GLU A 17 18.41 -13.40 -2.94
N ASP A 18 19.73 -13.28 -2.74
CA ASP A 18 20.30 -13.12 -1.42
C ASP A 18 19.82 -11.84 -0.74
N THR A 19 19.72 -10.75 -1.48
CA THR A 19 19.17 -9.48 -1.00
C THR A 19 17.68 -9.61 -0.70
N LEU A 20 16.89 -10.27 -1.56
CA LEU A 20 15.47 -10.51 -1.33
C LEU A 20 15.23 -11.31 -0.03
N LEU A 21 15.96 -12.41 0.16
CA LEU A 21 15.88 -13.25 1.36
C LEU A 21 16.29 -12.46 2.59
N ARG A 22 17.33 -11.65 2.50
CA ARG A 22 17.78 -10.78 3.59
C ARG A 22 16.73 -9.74 3.94
N MET A 23 16.05 -9.14 2.97
CA MET A 23 14.96 -8.20 3.21
C MET A 23 13.79 -8.88 3.92
N ARG A 24 13.46 -10.10 3.53
CA ARG A 24 12.41 -10.91 4.17
C ARG A 24 12.76 -11.27 5.63
N ASP A 25 13.97 -11.73 5.88
CA ASP A 25 14.37 -12.33 7.17
C ASP A 25 14.93 -11.31 8.18
N SER A 26 15.01 -10.06 7.79
CA SER A 26 15.47 -8.95 8.62
C SER A 26 14.44 -7.83 8.68
N ARG A 27 14.66 -6.86 9.60
CA ARG A 27 13.74 -5.73 9.79
C ARG A 27 13.97 -4.65 8.73
N PHE A 28 13.55 -4.91 7.49
CA PHE A 28 13.53 -3.94 6.40
C PHE A 28 12.11 -3.80 5.84
N LEU A 29 11.80 -2.62 5.33
CA LEU A 29 10.53 -2.31 4.66
C LEU A 29 10.80 -1.81 3.24
N VAL A 30 9.98 -2.25 2.28
CA VAL A 30 9.93 -1.66 0.93
C VAL A 30 8.73 -0.72 0.84
N GLU A 31 9.00 0.52 0.47
CA GLU A 31 7.97 1.55 0.23
C GLU A 31 7.54 1.49 -1.24
N ILE A 32 6.35 0.96 -1.48
CA ILE A 32 5.80 0.72 -2.81
C ILE A 32 5.02 1.95 -3.29
N ASN A 33 5.34 2.44 -4.47
CA ASN A 33 4.78 3.66 -5.08
C ASN A 33 4.27 3.32 -6.49
N LEU A 34 3.10 2.66 -6.59
CA LEU A 34 2.63 2.07 -7.85
C LEU A 34 2.37 3.11 -8.93
N ILE A 35 1.63 4.18 -8.58
CA ILE A 35 1.27 5.26 -9.53
C ILE A 35 2.54 5.97 -10.01
N SER A 36 3.45 6.30 -9.10
CA SER A 36 4.74 6.88 -9.45
C SER A 36 5.55 5.97 -10.37
N ASN A 37 5.64 4.69 -10.04
CA ASN A 37 6.42 3.73 -10.83
C ASN A 37 5.84 3.52 -12.24
N GLU A 38 4.52 3.60 -12.41
CA GLU A 38 3.86 3.58 -13.72
C GLU A 38 4.16 4.85 -14.51
N LEU A 39 3.92 6.01 -13.91
CA LEU A 39 4.03 7.30 -14.61
C LEU A 39 5.48 7.70 -14.94
N LEU A 40 6.43 7.23 -14.14
CA LEU A 40 7.86 7.39 -14.40
C LEU A 40 8.46 6.26 -15.27
N GLU A 41 7.63 5.34 -15.74
CA GLU A 41 8.05 4.22 -16.59
C GLU A 41 9.16 3.34 -15.96
N TYR A 42 9.18 3.24 -14.62
CA TYR A 42 10.12 2.37 -13.89
C TYR A 42 9.82 0.89 -14.09
N VAL A 43 8.59 0.57 -14.46
CA VAL A 43 8.16 -0.74 -14.92
C VAL A 43 7.50 -0.60 -16.30
N PRO A 44 7.71 -1.53 -17.22
CA PRO A 44 7.10 -1.46 -18.56
C PRO A 44 5.56 -1.49 -18.51
N ASN A 45 5.02 -2.10 -17.48
CA ASN A 45 3.60 -2.29 -17.22
C ASN A 45 3.43 -2.64 -15.75
N LEU A 46 2.40 -2.10 -15.11
CA LEU A 46 2.11 -2.38 -13.69
C LEU A 46 1.88 -3.86 -13.41
N ASP A 47 1.36 -4.63 -14.35
CA ASP A 47 1.16 -6.08 -14.17
C ASP A 47 2.48 -6.84 -13.97
N LEU A 48 3.61 -6.22 -14.34
CA LEU A 48 4.97 -6.73 -14.14
C LEU A 48 5.65 -6.17 -12.87
N HIS A 49 4.94 -5.35 -12.10
CA HIS A 49 5.50 -4.78 -10.88
C HIS A 49 5.80 -5.87 -9.84
N PRO A 50 6.99 -5.88 -9.23
CA PRO A 50 7.43 -6.96 -8.33
C PRO A 50 6.71 -6.98 -6.97
N PHE A 51 5.96 -5.96 -6.63
CA PHE A 51 5.27 -5.79 -5.33
C PHE A 51 4.49 -7.02 -4.85
N PRO A 52 3.60 -7.64 -5.66
CA PRO A 52 2.84 -8.79 -5.18
C PRO A 52 3.74 -9.99 -4.85
N ILE A 53 4.86 -10.13 -5.55
CA ILE A 53 5.85 -11.18 -5.27
C ILE A 53 6.51 -10.90 -3.91
N TYR A 54 6.97 -9.67 -3.66
CA TYR A 54 7.57 -9.28 -2.37
C TYR A 54 6.62 -9.57 -1.22
N LEU A 55 5.40 -9.07 -1.30
CA LEU A 55 4.40 -9.23 -0.26
C LEU A 55 4.10 -10.71 0.05
N ARG A 56 3.93 -11.54 -1.00
CA ARG A 56 3.59 -12.96 -0.88
C ARG A 56 4.78 -13.82 -0.48
N GLN A 57 6.01 -13.37 -0.74
CA GLN A 57 7.23 -13.98 -0.22
C GLN A 57 7.55 -13.56 1.22
N GLY A 58 6.77 -12.67 1.81
CA GLY A 58 6.93 -12.24 3.21
C GLY A 58 7.87 -11.06 3.42
N VAL A 59 8.31 -10.39 2.35
CA VAL A 59 9.02 -9.12 2.49
C VAL A 59 8.03 -8.06 2.98
N ALA A 60 8.41 -7.31 4.01
CA ALA A 60 7.55 -6.24 4.52
C ALA A 60 7.45 -5.12 3.48
N CYS A 61 6.20 -4.79 3.09
CA CYS A 61 5.89 -3.72 2.16
C CYS A 61 4.82 -2.80 2.75
N CYS A 62 4.85 -1.52 2.40
CA CYS A 62 3.74 -0.60 2.56
C CYS A 62 3.48 0.14 1.25
N LEU A 63 2.26 0.65 1.06
CA LEU A 63 1.91 1.51 -0.08
C LEU A 63 2.17 2.97 0.29
N ASN A 64 2.60 3.77 -0.66
CA ASN A 64 2.87 5.19 -0.50
C ASN A 64 2.51 5.95 -1.78
N THR A 65 2.13 7.22 -1.61
CA THR A 65 1.70 8.07 -2.73
C THR A 65 2.84 8.71 -3.49
N ASP A 66 4.05 8.73 -2.91
CA ASP A 66 5.17 9.49 -3.46
C ASP A 66 4.75 10.95 -3.75
N ASP A 67 5.03 11.46 -4.93
CA ASP A 67 4.74 12.84 -5.35
C ASP A 67 3.26 13.04 -5.74
N ARG A 68 2.34 12.76 -4.82
CA ARG A 68 0.89 12.81 -5.07
C ARG A 68 0.40 14.11 -5.71
N GLY A 69 1.09 15.22 -5.43
CA GLY A 69 0.77 16.51 -6.01
C GLY A 69 1.07 16.58 -7.51
N MET A 70 2.08 15.88 -7.97
CA MET A 70 2.41 15.75 -9.40
C MET A 70 1.44 14.84 -10.13
N TRP A 71 1.03 13.75 -9.47
CA TRP A 71 0.15 12.75 -10.06
C TRP A 71 -1.33 13.12 -9.96
N ASP A 72 -1.68 14.14 -9.19
CA ASP A 72 -3.05 14.47 -8.79
C ASP A 72 -3.80 13.21 -8.31
N SER A 73 -3.18 12.52 -7.37
CA SER A 73 -3.65 11.26 -6.78
C SER A 73 -3.70 11.35 -5.25
N ASN A 74 -4.20 10.29 -4.62
CA ASN A 74 -4.18 10.15 -3.18
C ASN A 74 -3.87 8.69 -2.76
N PHE A 75 -3.82 8.45 -1.45
CA PHE A 75 -3.53 7.12 -0.91
C PHE A 75 -4.61 6.08 -1.27
N THR A 76 -5.87 6.50 -1.38
CA THR A 76 -6.96 5.61 -1.81
C THR A 76 -6.75 5.14 -3.25
N ASP A 77 -6.25 6.01 -4.13
CA ASP A 77 -5.91 5.64 -5.51
C ASP A 77 -4.80 4.58 -5.54
N GLU A 78 -3.77 4.69 -4.70
CA GLU A 78 -2.71 3.67 -4.57
C GLU A 78 -3.28 2.32 -4.13
N VAL A 79 -4.13 2.31 -3.10
CA VAL A 79 -4.78 1.07 -2.64
C VAL A 79 -5.69 0.50 -3.71
N PHE A 80 -6.46 1.35 -4.40
CA PHE A 80 -7.35 0.92 -5.48
C PHE A 80 -6.57 0.28 -6.63
N VAL A 81 -5.46 0.89 -7.07
CA VAL A 81 -4.56 0.34 -8.09
C VAL A 81 -4.00 -1.01 -7.63
N ALA A 82 -3.52 -1.09 -6.39
CA ALA A 82 -2.98 -2.33 -5.84
C ALA A 82 -4.01 -3.47 -5.84
N VAL A 83 -5.25 -3.18 -5.45
CA VAL A 83 -6.34 -4.18 -5.48
C VAL A 83 -6.70 -4.56 -6.90
N GLN A 84 -6.89 -3.56 -7.78
CA GLN A 84 -7.34 -3.78 -9.15
C GLN A 84 -6.31 -4.58 -9.99
N ARG A 85 -5.03 -4.23 -9.85
CA ARG A 85 -3.95 -4.84 -10.66
C ARG A 85 -3.47 -6.17 -10.13
N PHE A 86 -3.41 -6.34 -8.82
CA PHE A 86 -2.78 -7.52 -8.21
C PHE A 86 -3.75 -8.40 -7.45
N ASN A 87 -5.04 -8.06 -7.46
CA ASN A 87 -6.08 -8.81 -6.76
C ASN A 87 -5.71 -9.06 -5.29
N LEU A 88 -5.33 -7.99 -4.59
CA LEU A 88 -4.98 -8.09 -3.18
C LEU A 88 -6.19 -8.51 -2.36
N SER A 89 -5.97 -9.47 -1.49
CA SER A 89 -6.93 -9.84 -0.46
C SER A 89 -7.03 -8.75 0.62
N TRP A 90 -8.13 -8.75 1.35
CA TRP A 90 -8.31 -7.86 2.49
C TRP A 90 -7.19 -8.01 3.53
N ALA A 91 -6.73 -9.24 3.78
CA ALA A 91 -5.61 -9.51 4.68
C ALA A 91 -4.29 -8.91 4.18
N GLU A 92 -4.02 -8.94 2.87
CA GLU A 92 -2.84 -8.31 2.28
C GLU A 92 -2.89 -6.77 2.40
N ILE A 93 -4.07 -6.16 2.20
CA ILE A 93 -4.26 -4.71 2.41
C ILE A 93 -4.00 -4.33 3.87
N GLN A 94 -4.59 -5.06 4.81
CA GLN A 94 -4.34 -4.84 6.24
C GLN A 94 -2.86 -4.98 6.60
N LYS A 95 -2.19 -5.97 6.02
CA LYS A 95 -0.76 -6.21 6.26
C LYS A 95 0.09 -5.03 5.79
N THR A 96 -0.16 -4.49 4.59
CA THR A 96 0.58 -3.32 4.09
C THR A 96 0.32 -2.07 4.94
N ALA A 97 -0.92 -1.86 5.37
CA ALA A 97 -1.28 -0.76 6.26
C ALA A 97 -0.61 -0.90 7.63
N TYR A 98 -0.66 -2.08 8.25
CA TYR A 98 0.02 -2.36 9.53
C TYR A 98 1.53 -2.11 9.44
N ASN A 99 2.17 -2.57 8.36
CA ASN A 99 3.60 -2.37 8.15
C ASN A 99 4.00 -0.88 8.13
N SER A 100 3.13 0.01 7.66
CA SER A 100 3.42 1.45 7.64
C SER A 100 3.63 2.03 9.05
N TYR A 101 2.88 1.53 10.03
CA TYR A 101 3.04 1.90 11.44
C TYR A 101 4.24 1.18 12.08
N GLU A 102 4.32 -0.14 11.91
CA GLU A 102 5.34 -1.00 12.53
C GLU A 102 6.77 -0.56 12.15
N PHE A 103 6.98 -0.17 10.90
CA PHE A 103 8.28 0.28 10.38
C PHE A 103 8.43 1.81 10.36
N SER A 104 7.53 2.56 10.99
CA SER A 104 7.67 4.02 11.09
C SER A 104 8.89 4.40 11.94
N PHE A 105 9.36 5.64 11.77
CA PHE A 105 10.42 6.22 12.60
C PHE A 105 9.89 6.89 13.88
N ALA A 106 8.60 6.65 14.20
CA ALA A 106 8.02 7.13 15.45
C ALA A 106 8.65 6.44 16.66
N GLU A 107 8.65 7.12 17.81
CA GLU A 107 9.04 6.54 19.08
C GLU A 107 8.14 5.33 19.42
N GLU A 108 8.69 4.34 20.10
CA GLU A 108 8.01 3.07 20.38
C GLU A 108 6.68 3.22 21.16
N SER A 109 6.57 4.23 22.03
CA SER A 109 5.31 4.54 22.73
C SER A 109 4.24 5.02 21.75
N LEU A 110 4.59 5.99 20.90
CA LEU A 110 3.69 6.53 19.88
C LEU A 110 3.32 5.47 18.84
N LYS A 111 4.27 4.63 18.44
CA LYS A 111 4.02 3.53 17.53
C LYS A 111 2.95 2.57 18.06
N ARG A 112 3.03 2.20 19.34
CA ARG A 112 2.00 1.37 19.98
C ARG A 112 0.63 2.03 19.98
N GLU A 113 0.56 3.31 20.34
CA GLU A 113 -0.70 4.07 20.30
C GLU A 113 -1.31 4.10 18.89
N LEU A 114 -0.49 4.35 17.86
CA LEU A 114 -0.94 4.37 16.47
C LEU A 114 -1.42 3.00 15.99
N VAL A 115 -0.73 1.93 16.36
CA VAL A 115 -1.13 0.55 16.03
C VAL A 115 -2.44 0.18 16.73
N ASP A 116 -2.62 0.57 17.98
CA ASP A 116 -3.85 0.28 18.72
C ASP A 116 -5.03 1.07 18.17
N SER A 117 -4.82 2.36 17.82
CA SER A 117 -5.84 3.17 17.12
C SER A 117 -6.21 2.55 15.77
N PHE A 118 -5.22 2.16 14.97
CA PHE A 118 -5.45 1.50 13.68
C PHE A 118 -6.27 0.22 13.82
N LYS A 119 -5.96 -0.63 14.79
CA LYS A 119 -6.73 -1.87 15.04
C LYS A 119 -8.16 -1.58 15.46
N HIS A 120 -8.36 -0.56 16.30
CA HIS A 120 -9.69 -0.13 16.73
C HIS A 120 -10.52 0.36 15.55
N ASP A 121 -9.98 1.28 14.73
CA ASP A 121 -10.66 1.83 13.57
C ASP A 121 -10.96 0.77 12.52
N LEU A 122 -10.03 -0.17 12.33
CA LEU A 122 -10.20 -1.32 11.44
C LEU A 122 -11.35 -2.23 11.89
N ASP A 123 -11.47 -2.50 13.19
CA ASP A 123 -12.56 -3.30 13.74
C ASP A 123 -13.93 -2.61 13.54
N ILE A 124 -14.00 -1.29 13.74
CA ILE A 124 -15.21 -0.50 13.45
C ILE A 124 -15.56 -0.60 11.96
N PHE A 125 -14.59 -0.37 11.07
CA PHE A 125 -14.78 -0.47 9.63
C PHE A 125 -15.27 -1.87 9.21
N GLN A 126 -14.63 -2.92 9.70
CA GLN A 126 -15.01 -4.29 9.38
C GLN A 126 -16.44 -4.61 9.84
N LYS A 127 -16.83 -4.19 11.04
CA LYS A 127 -18.20 -4.37 11.54
C LYS A 127 -19.23 -3.62 10.69
N GLN A 128 -18.88 -2.42 10.23
CA GLN A 128 -19.76 -1.59 9.40
C GLN A 128 -20.04 -2.23 8.04
N PHE A 129 -19.03 -2.87 7.42
CA PHE A 129 -19.11 -3.38 6.05
C PHE A 129 -19.24 -4.92 5.95
N SER A 130 -19.22 -5.66 7.05
CA SER A 130 -19.39 -7.12 7.05
C SER A 130 -20.84 -7.59 7.06
N GLY A 131 -21.80 -6.69 7.31
CA GLY A 131 -23.22 -7.00 7.33
C GLY A 131 -23.83 -7.14 5.92
N SER A 132 -25.03 -7.74 5.84
CA SER A 132 -25.78 -7.88 4.59
C SER A 132 -26.25 -6.55 3.99
N ASN A 133 -26.18 -5.46 4.73
CA ASN A 133 -26.56 -4.10 4.32
C ASN A 133 -25.36 -3.23 3.88
N TRP A 134 -24.21 -3.81 3.60
CA TRP A 134 -22.99 -3.06 3.25
C TRP A 134 -23.18 -2.15 2.03
N GLN A 135 -24.02 -2.53 1.03
CA GLN A 135 -24.31 -1.68 -0.12
C GLN A 135 -25.05 -0.39 0.29
N THR A 136 -25.98 -0.49 1.22
CA THR A 136 -26.69 0.70 1.74
C THR A 136 -25.72 1.61 2.48
N VAL A 137 -24.88 1.04 3.34
CA VAL A 137 -23.85 1.81 4.06
C VAL A 137 -22.90 2.48 3.09
N LEU A 138 -22.45 1.76 2.05
CA LEU A 138 -21.53 2.32 1.04
C LEU A 138 -22.18 3.45 0.23
N ALA A 139 -23.47 3.36 -0.05
CA ALA A 139 -24.20 4.40 -0.81
C ALA A 139 -24.30 5.75 -0.06
N GLU A 140 -24.10 5.74 1.26
CA GLU A 140 -24.07 6.96 2.08
C GLU A 140 -22.69 7.62 2.10
N VAL A 141 -21.65 6.93 1.64
CA VAL A 141 -20.28 7.46 1.58
C VAL A 141 -20.09 8.24 0.29
N PRO A 142 -19.83 9.56 0.36
CA PRO A 142 -19.60 10.35 -0.85
C PRO A 142 -18.32 9.86 -1.54
N ALA A 143 -18.43 9.53 -2.81
CA ALA A 143 -17.28 9.18 -3.62
C ALA A 143 -16.47 10.43 -3.96
N VAL A 144 -15.16 10.38 -3.73
CA VAL A 144 -14.22 11.47 -4.07
C VAL A 144 -13.15 10.90 -4.98
N THR A 145 -12.92 11.56 -6.12
CA THR A 145 -11.86 11.17 -7.04
C THR A 145 -10.99 12.36 -7.43
N TYR A 146 -9.72 12.08 -7.61
CA TYR A 146 -8.70 13.03 -8.07
C TYR A 146 -8.44 12.87 -9.57
N GLY A 147 -7.56 13.71 -10.13
CA GLY A 147 -7.29 13.70 -11.56
C GLY A 147 -6.77 12.37 -12.07
N TYR A 148 -5.91 11.69 -11.31
CA TYR A 148 -5.44 10.36 -11.67
C TYR A 148 -6.61 9.36 -11.79
N GLY A 149 -7.49 9.30 -10.80
CA GLY A 149 -8.67 8.42 -10.83
C GLY A 149 -9.58 8.70 -12.04
N ARG A 150 -9.82 9.97 -12.36
CA ARG A 150 -10.64 10.35 -13.52
C ARG A 150 -9.96 10.07 -14.86
N ASN A 151 -8.69 10.43 -15.00
CA ASN A 151 -7.98 10.44 -16.28
C ASN A 151 -7.34 9.10 -16.62
N ALA A 152 -6.67 8.46 -15.68
CA ALA A 152 -6.00 7.18 -15.88
C ALA A 152 -6.92 5.98 -15.63
N LEU A 153 -7.65 5.98 -14.50
CA LEU A 153 -8.53 4.87 -14.13
C LEU A 153 -9.93 4.96 -14.75
N LYS A 154 -10.27 6.10 -15.39
CA LYS A 154 -11.57 6.36 -16.02
C LYS A 154 -12.77 6.22 -15.08
N LEU A 155 -12.56 6.49 -13.80
CA LEU A 155 -13.63 6.47 -12.81
C LEU A 155 -14.63 7.60 -13.10
N LYS A 156 -15.89 7.22 -13.24
CA LYS A 156 -17.03 8.14 -13.40
C LYS A 156 -17.77 8.12 -12.06
N LEU A 157 -17.59 9.15 -11.27
CA LEU A 157 -18.26 9.35 -10.00
C LEU A 157 -19.17 10.55 -10.08
#